data_7425aef5b1ddc1527067e9a1fff93b7c
#
_entry.id   7425aef5b1ddc1527067e9a1fff93b7c
#
_cell.length_a   1.000
_cell.length_b   1.000
_cell.length_c   1.000
_cell.angle_alpha   90.00
_cell.angle_beta   90.00
_cell.angle_gamma   90.00
#
_symmetry.space_group_name_H-M   'P 1'
#
loop_
_entity.id
_entity.type
_entity.pdbx_description
1 polymer ?
#
loop_
_entity_poly.entity_id
_entity_poly.type
_entity_poly.pdbx_seq_one_letter_code
_entity_poly.pdbx_strand_id
1 'polypeptide(L)'
;MDFKDQVSTLDLYWKSNPRWKNVKRPYSAEEVIRLRGSLQPEYTLARKGAEKLWDYLNSEDYINCLGTLSGGQAVQQVKAGVKAIYCSGWQVAADNNTADTMYPDQSLYPVDSVPQLIRRINNSFRRADQIEWMRTNGKPNFDFFAPIIADAEAGFGGVLNAFELMKRMILAGASGVHFEDQLASVKKCGHLGGKVLVPTKEAVQKLIAARLAADVSNTPTILVARTDADAADLVTSDVDENDAPFMTGERTPEGFFRTKAGIDQAISRGLAYAPYSDLVWCETSKPDLDQAKKFAEAIKKENPEILLAYNCSPSFNWKKNLDDETIAKFQKELGAMGYKFQFITLAGIHSMWHGMFSLAKDYVDEGMTAYVKLQEREFKDADKGYSFVSHQQEVGLSLIHISEPTRLHL
;
A
#
# COMPACT_ATOMS: atom_id res chain seq x y z
N MET A 1 -31.54 -9.75 -9.99
CA MET A 1 -31.10 -11.03 -9.39
C MET A 1 -31.68 -11.08 -7.98
N ASP A 2 -32.41 -12.12 -7.64
CA ASP A 2 -32.96 -12.26 -6.30
C ASP A 2 -31.86 -12.59 -5.26
N PHE A 3 -32.22 -12.65 -3.97
CA PHE A 3 -31.28 -12.90 -2.89
C PHE A 3 -30.58 -14.26 -3.03
N LYS A 4 -31.34 -15.31 -3.35
CA LYS A 4 -30.79 -16.68 -3.48
C LYS A 4 -29.85 -16.81 -4.67
N ASP A 5 -30.20 -16.16 -5.78
CA ASP A 5 -29.34 -16.12 -6.97
C ASP A 5 -28.01 -15.44 -6.68
N GLN A 6 -28.05 -14.31 -5.94
CA GLN A 6 -26.81 -13.61 -5.54
C GLN A 6 -25.92 -14.48 -4.65
N VAL A 7 -26.51 -15.18 -3.68
CA VAL A 7 -25.77 -16.11 -2.79
C VAL A 7 -25.13 -17.22 -3.62
N SER A 8 -25.90 -17.86 -4.48
CA SER A 8 -25.42 -18.98 -5.31
C SER A 8 -24.29 -18.53 -6.27
N THR A 9 -24.43 -17.34 -6.86
CA THR A 9 -23.42 -16.76 -7.76
C THR A 9 -22.13 -16.47 -7.02
N LEU A 10 -22.19 -15.88 -5.83
CA LEU A 10 -21.00 -15.58 -5.03
C LEU A 10 -20.30 -16.87 -4.55
N ASP A 11 -21.05 -17.83 -4.05
CA ASP A 11 -20.51 -19.13 -3.61
C ASP A 11 -19.81 -19.87 -4.75
N LEU A 12 -20.45 -19.91 -5.94
CA LEU A 12 -19.86 -20.49 -7.13
C LEU A 12 -18.58 -19.75 -7.55
N TYR A 13 -18.58 -18.43 -7.53
CA TYR A 13 -17.41 -17.62 -7.84
C TYR A 13 -16.23 -17.93 -6.93
N TRP A 14 -16.44 -18.06 -5.62
CA TRP A 14 -15.37 -18.43 -4.69
C TRP A 14 -14.82 -19.82 -4.93
N LYS A 15 -15.70 -20.77 -5.27
CA LYS A 15 -15.32 -22.17 -5.50
C LYS A 15 -14.63 -22.40 -6.85
N SER A 16 -15.02 -21.65 -7.87
CA SER A 16 -14.54 -21.86 -9.24
C SER A 16 -13.31 -21.01 -9.60
N ASN A 17 -13.09 -19.88 -8.94
CA ASN A 17 -11.98 -19.01 -9.26
C ASN A 17 -10.70 -19.45 -8.53
N PRO A 18 -9.63 -19.82 -9.26
CA PRO A 18 -8.37 -20.30 -8.68
C PRO A 18 -7.74 -19.37 -7.64
N ARG A 19 -7.94 -18.06 -7.78
CA ARG A 19 -7.45 -17.06 -6.83
C ARG A 19 -7.90 -17.33 -5.40
N TRP A 20 -9.12 -17.84 -5.22
CA TRP A 20 -9.71 -18.02 -3.90
C TRP A 20 -9.44 -19.36 -3.24
N LYS A 21 -8.77 -20.28 -3.95
CA LYS A 21 -8.53 -21.65 -3.51
C LYS A 21 -7.92 -21.73 -2.09
N ASN A 22 -7.00 -20.84 -1.77
CA ASN A 22 -6.25 -20.87 -0.52
C ASN A 22 -6.70 -19.79 0.47
N VAL A 23 -7.72 -19.00 0.16
CA VAL A 23 -8.23 -17.93 1.02
C VAL A 23 -9.35 -18.46 1.90
N LYS A 24 -9.12 -18.51 3.21
CA LYS A 24 -10.14 -18.92 4.20
C LYS A 24 -11.11 -17.78 4.49
N ARG A 25 -12.40 -18.12 4.47
CA ARG A 25 -13.51 -17.26 4.89
C ARG A 25 -14.31 -17.99 5.98
N PRO A 26 -14.26 -17.56 7.25
CA PRO A 26 -15.06 -18.15 8.32
C PRO A 26 -16.52 -17.65 8.32
N TYR A 27 -17.00 -17.17 7.17
CA TYR A 27 -18.35 -16.71 6.91
C TYR A 27 -18.81 -17.22 5.55
N SER A 28 -20.13 -17.26 5.36
CA SER A 28 -20.78 -17.76 4.15
C SER A 28 -21.09 -16.65 3.14
N ALA A 29 -21.34 -17.06 1.88
CA ALA A 29 -21.83 -16.15 0.84
C ALA A 29 -23.17 -15.51 1.23
N GLU A 30 -24.03 -16.22 1.96
CA GLU A 30 -25.30 -15.71 2.46
C GLU A 30 -25.12 -14.55 3.44
N GLU A 31 -24.18 -14.67 4.38
CA GLU A 31 -23.86 -13.60 5.32
C GLU A 31 -23.32 -12.35 4.59
N VAL A 32 -22.48 -12.53 3.58
CA VAL A 32 -21.99 -11.40 2.76
C VAL A 32 -23.16 -10.72 2.04
N ILE A 33 -24.05 -11.47 1.38
CA ILE A 33 -25.16 -10.89 0.64
C ILE A 33 -26.14 -10.16 1.58
N ARG A 34 -26.35 -10.66 2.80
CA ARG A 34 -27.17 -9.95 3.82
C ARG A 34 -26.59 -8.58 4.17
N LEU A 35 -25.27 -8.43 4.17
CA LEU A 35 -24.59 -7.16 4.49
C LEU A 35 -24.55 -6.18 3.31
N ARG A 36 -24.75 -6.62 2.08
CA ARG A 36 -24.67 -5.77 0.87
C ARG A 36 -25.80 -4.73 0.75
N GLY A 37 -26.95 -5.00 1.33
CA GLY A 37 -28.15 -4.18 1.12
C GLY A 37 -28.82 -4.43 -0.24
N SER A 38 -29.85 -3.65 -0.56
CA SER A 38 -30.66 -3.84 -1.77
C SER A 38 -30.04 -3.24 -3.05
N LEU A 39 -29.15 -2.28 -2.91
CA LEU A 39 -28.38 -1.66 -4.00
C LEU A 39 -26.91 -1.90 -3.80
N GLN A 40 -26.26 -2.51 -4.81
CA GLN A 40 -24.83 -2.74 -4.82
C GLN A 40 -24.13 -1.62 -5.60
N PRO A 41 -23.39 -0.71 -4.95
CA PRO A 41 -22.57 0.27 -5.64
C PRO A 41 -21.44 -0.40 -6.43
N GLU A 42 -21.07 0.20 -7.56
CA GLU A 42 -19.91 -0.24 -8.34
C GLU A 42 -18.66 0.56 -7.97
N TYR A 43 -17.66 -0.14 -7.50
CA TYR A 43 -16.34 0.44 -7.18
C TYR A 43 -15.36 0.17 -8.33
N THR A 44 -15.63 0.73 -9.50
CA THR A 44 -14.94 0.42 -10.75
C THR A 44 -13.41 0.56 -10.65
N LEU A 45 -12.91 1.66 -10.06
CA LEU A 45 -11.46 1.89 -9.93
C LEU A 45 -10.81 0.86 -9.00
N ALA A 46 -11.42 0.60 -7.85
CA ALA A 46 -10.91 -0.40 -6.89
C ALA A 46 -10.91 -1.81 -7.51
N ARG A 47 -12.01 -2.20 -8.16
CA ARG A 47 -12.14 -3.53 -8.76
C ARG A 47 -11.14 -3.74 -9.89
N LYS A 48 -11.12 -2.86 -10.89
CA LYS A 48 -10.19 -2.97 -12.02
C LYS A 48 -8.73 -2.85 -11.58
N GLY A 49 -8.45 -1.96 -10.62
CA GLY A 49 -7.12 -1.84 -10.05
C GLY A 49 -6.67 -3.10 -9.32
N ALA A 50 -7.56 -3.75 -8.55
CA ALA A 50 -7.27 -5.00 -7.86
C ALA A 50 -7.06 -6.18 -8.83
N GLU A 51 -7.88 -6.28 -9.87
CA GLU A 51 -7.71 -7.28 -10.95
C GLU A 51 -6.35 -7.08 -11.63
N LYS A 52 -6.03 -5.85 -12.04
CA LYS A 52 -4.75 -5.50 -12.69
C LYS A 52 -3.54 -5.77 -11.78
N LEU A 53 -3.66 -5.43 -10.48
CA LEU A 53 -2.61 -5.73 -9.52
C LEU A 53 -2.36 -7.22 -9.39
N TRP A 54 -3.45 -8.02 -9.30
CA TRP A 54 -3.35 -9.47 -9.22
C TRP A 54 -2.66 -10.07 -10.46
N ASP A 55 -3.02 -9.57 -11.65
CA ASP A 55 -2.38 -9.99 -12.90
C ASP A 55 -0.88 -9.68 -12.89
N TYR A 56 -0.49 -8.47 -12.50
CA TYR A 56 0.92 -8.11 -12.38
C TYR A 56 1.68 -8.96 -11.36
N LEU A 57 1.11 -9.21 -10.18
CA LEU A 57 1.73 -10.03 -9.14
C LEU A 57 2.02 -11.47 -9.60
N ASN A 58 1.23 -11.97 -10.56
CA ASN A 58 1.38 -13.35 -11.08
C ASN A 58 2.12 -13.43 -12.42
N SER A 59 2.20 -12.36 -13.20
CA SER A 59 2.86 -12.36 -14.52
C SER A 59 4.27 -11.78 -14.50
N GLU A 60 4.57 -10.86 -13.57
CA GLU A 60 5.87 -10.21 -13.49
C GLU A 60 6.83 -10.95 -12.54
N ASP A 61 8.13 -10.80 -12.73
CA ASP A 61 9.13 -11.31 -11.79
C ASP A 61 8.90 -10.72 -10.40
N TYR A 62 8.68 -9.40 -10.34
CA TYR A 62 8.22 -8.64 -9.18
C TYR A 62 7.70 -7.27 -9.63
N ILE A 63 6.89 -6.62 -8.79
CA ILE A 63 6.48 -5.23 -8.96
C ILE A 63 7.24 -4.40 -7.94
N ASN A 64 7.89 -3.34 -8.43
CA ASN A 64 8.45 -2.31 -7.57
C ASN A 64 7.61 -1.04 -7.63
N CYS A 65 7.39 -0.38 -6.49
CA CYS A 65 6.66 0.87 -6.45
C CYS A 65 7.24 1.84 -5.42
N LEU A 66 6.83 3.08 -5.54
CA LEU A 66 7.34 4.18 -4.74
C LEU A 66 6.23 4.78 -3.89
N GLY A 67 6.56 5.13 -2.66
CA GLY A 67 5.69 5.90 -1.78
C GLY A 67 5.33 7.23 -2.43
N THR A 68 4.04 7.56 -2.47
CA THR A 68 3.48 8.70 -3.20
C THR A 68 2.69 9.58 -2.25
N LEU A 69 2.88 10.89 -2.33
CA LEU A 69 2.29 11.87 -1.44
C LEU A 69 1.24 12.76 -2.14
N SER A 70 1.24 12.79 -3.47
CA SER A 70 0.33 13.63 -4.25
C SER A 70 -0.08 12.98 -5.56
N GLY A 71 -1.21 13.44 -6.12
CA GLY A 71 -1.65 12.98 -7.43
C GLY A 71 -0.67 13.34 -8.56
N GLY A 72 0.00 14.48 -8.47
CA GLY A 72 1.04 14.87 -9.45
C GLY A 72 2.23 13.91 -9.43
N GLN A 73 2.72 13.53 -8.25
CA GLN A 73 3.77 12.50 -8.15
C GLN A 73 3.34 11.17 -8.77
N ALA A 74 2.10 10.72 -8.51
CA ALA A 74 1.59 9.49 -9.08
C ALA A 74 1.54 9.52 -10.62
N VAL A 75 1.09 10.62 -11.21
CA VAL A 75 1.08 10.81 -12.67
C VAL A 75 2.50 10.74 -13.24
N GLN A 76 3.47 11.40 -12.61
CA GLN A 76 4.86 11.35 -13.07
C GLN A 76 5.47 9.96 -12.93
N GLN A 77 5.15 9.22 -11.87
CA GLN A 77 5.59 7.83 -11.71
C GLN A 77 5.07 6.92 -12.83
N VAL A 78 3.79 7.05 -13.21
CA VAL A 78 3.23 6.29 -14.33
C VAL A 78 3.90 6.65 -15.65
N LYS A 79 4.11 7.94 -15.93
CA LYS A 79 4.85 8.38 -17.12
C LYS A 79 6.29 7.85 -17.16
N ALA A 80 6.92 7.71 -16.00
CA ALA A 80 8.25 7.12 -15.86
C ALA A 80 8.25 5.57 -15.94
N GLY A 81 7.10 4.91 -16.08
CA GLY A 81 6.99 3.47 -16.25
C GLY A 81 6.78 2.67 -14.96
N VAL A 82 6.52 3.32 -13.82
CA VAL A 82 6.19 2.63 -12.57
C VAL A 82 4.79 2.03 -12.68
N LYS A 83 4.66 0.73 -12.37
CA LYS A 83 3.43 -0.05 -12.62
C LYS A 83 2.39 0.02 -11.51
N ALA A 84 2.79 0.38 -10.29
CA ALA A 84 1.90 0.46 -9.12
C ALA A 84 2.30 1.61 -8.19
N ILE A 85 1.35 2.10 -7.40
CA ILE A 85 1.52 3.23 -6.48
C ILE A 85 1.38 2.73 -5.04
N TYR A 86 2.26 3.18 -4.15
CA TYR A 86 2.14 2.93 -2.74
C TYR A 86 1.70 4.20 -1.99
N CYS A 87 0.60 4.12 -1.23
CA CYS A 87 0.14 5.17 -0.32
C CYS A 87 0.62 4.88 1.10
N SER A 88 1.69 5.55 1.50
CA SER A 88 2.35 5.38 2.80
C SER A 88 1.63 6.14 3.92
N GLY A 89 1.25 5.45 4.99
CA GLY A 89 0.73 6.09 6.21
C GLY A 89 1.74 7.03 6.84
N TRP A 90 3.02 6.68 6.85
CA TRP A 90 4.09 7.55 7.34
C TRP A 90 4.11 8.91 6.60
N GLN A 91 4.05 8.90 5.28
CA GLN A 91 4.04 10.13 4.48
C GLN A 91 2.77 10.96 4.71
N VAL A 92 1.63 10.26 4.87
CA VAL A 92 0.35 10.90 5.20
C VAL A 92 0.43 11.56 6.59
N ALA A 93 0.96 10.87 7.59
CA ALA A 93 1.17 11.44 8.93
C ALA A 93 2.01 12.72 8.87
N ALA A 94 3.11 12.68 8.11
CA ALA A 94 4.07 13.78 8.06
C ALA A 94 3.55 15.03 7.32
N ASP A 95 2.90 14.87 6.16
CA ASP A 95 2.66 16.03 5.27
C ASP A 95 1.37 15.94 4.41
N ASN A 96 0.45 15.03 4.69
CA ASN A 96 -0.81 14.97 3.92
C ASN A 96 -1.98 14.36 4.69
N ASN A 97 -2.08 14.63 5.99
CA ASN A 97 -3.22 14.19 6.78
C ASN A 97 -4.33 15.25 6.82
N THR A 98 -5.52 14.83 7.23
CA THR A 98 -6.71 15.68 7.28
C THR A 98 -6.86 16.45 8.60
N ALA A 99 -5.89 16.34 9.49
CA ALA A 99 -5.80 17.19 10.70
C ALA A 99 -5.00 18.48 10.45
N ASP A 100 -4.52 18.70 9.22
CA ASP A 100 -3.79 19.89 8.78
C ASP A 100 -2.51 20.17 9.61
N THR A 101 -1.80 19.12 10.04
CA THR A 101 -0.59 19.24 10.85
C THR A 101 0.43 18.14 10.52
N MET A 102 1.64 18.26 11.04
CA MET A 102 2.69 17.25 10.94
C MET A 102 2.64 16.33 12.16
N TYR A 103 2.50 15.04 11.92
CA TYR A 103 2.57 14.02 12.96
C TYR A 103 3.70 13.02 12.71
N PRO A 104 4.27 12.45 13.78
CA PRO A 104 5.07 11.22 13.64
C PRO A 104 4.16 10.06 13.22
N ASP A 105 4.78 9.00 12.69
CA ASP A 105 4.10 7.78 12.28
C ASP A 105 3.64 6.93 13.49
N GLN A 106 2.56 7.38 14.13
CA GLN A 106 1.96 6.81 15.32
C GLN A 106 0.41 6.76 15.26
N SER A 107 -0.16 6.75 14.07
CA SER A 107 -1.61 6.74 13.84
C SER A 107 -2.36 7.88 14.56
N LEU A 108 -1.73 9.06 14.66
CA LEU A 108 -2.33 10.25 15.29
C LEU A 108 -3.25 11.02 14.34
N TYR A 109 -3.10 10.80 13.05
CA TYR A 109 -3.92 11.46 12.02
C TYR A 109 -5.31 10.81 11.91
N PRO A 110 -6.32 11.56 11.42
CA PRO A 110 -7.67 11.03 11.22
C PRO A 110 -7.68 9.84 10.26
N VAL A 111 -8.48 8.83 10.57
CA VAL A 111 -8.57 7.54 9.85
C VAL A 111 -8.93 7.69 8.35
N ASP A 112 -9.53 8.79 7.93
CA ASP A 112 -9.89 9.05 6.54
C ASP A 112 -8.78 9.72 5.72
N SER A 113 -7.61 10.02 6.32
CA SER A 113 -6.51 10.71 5.65
C SER A 113 -5.94 9.92 4.47
N VAL A 114 -5.64 8.62 4.65
CA VAL A 114 -5.17 7.76 3.55
C VAL A 114 -6.25 7.57 2.48
N PRO A 115 -7.53 7.26 2.80
CA PRO A 115 -8.60 7.26 1.81
C PRO A 115 -8.71 8.56 0.99
N GLN A 116 -8.51 9.72 1.60
CA GLN A 116 -8.53 10.99 0.87
C GLN A 116 -7.35 11.15 -0.09
N LEU A 117 -6.15 10.71 0.29
CA LEU A 117 -5.00 10.70 -0.61
C LEU A 117 -5.26 9.77 -1.81
N ILE A 118 -5.78 8.56 -1.60
CA ILE A 118 -6.14 7.63 -2.68
C ILE A 118 -7.11 8.31 -3.66
N ARG A 119 -8.12 9.00 -3.14
CA ARG A 119 -9.09 9.73 -3.97
C ARG A 119 -8.43 10.85 -4.78
N ARG A 120 -7.50 11.61 -4.19
CA ARG A 120 -6.72 12.64 -4.91
C ARG A 120 -5.90 12.03 -6.04
N ILE A 121 -5.22 10.91 -5.79
CA ILE A 121 -4.43 10.21 -6.81
C ILE A 121 -5.33 9.74 -7.95
N ASN A 122 -6.43 9.06 -7.64
CA ASN A 122 -7.38 8.60 -8.65
C ASN A 122 -7.99 9.75 -9.46
N ASN A 123 -8.28 10.90 -8.84
CA ASN A 123 -8.77 12.08 -9.56
C ASN A 123 -7.70 12.67 -10.49
N SER A 124 -6.43 12.64 -10.08
CA SER A 124 -5.32 13.05 -10.95
C SER A 124 -5.13 12.10 -12.11
N PHE A 125 -5.24 10.79 -11.88
CA PHE A 125 -5.22 9.79 -12.95
C PHE A 125 -6.36 9.98 -13.94
N ARG A 126 -7.57 10.20 -13.46
CA ARG A 126 -8.72 10.48 -14.32
C ARG A 126 -8.51 11.73 -15.16
N ARG A 127 -7.93 12.79 -14.59
CA ARG A 127 -7.61 14.01 -15.34
C ARG A 127 -6.52 13.77 -16.38
N ALA A 128 -5.45 13.09 -16.02
CA ALA A 128 -4.36 12.75 -16.94
C ALA A 128 -4.86 11.86 -18.09
N ASP A 129 -5.68 10.85 -17.79
CA ASP A 129 -6.31 9.99 -18.78
C ASP A 129 -7.22 10.78 -19.75
N GLN A 130 -8.06 11.67 -19.24
CA GLN A 130 -8.92 12.53 -20.08
C GLN A 130 -8.10 13.40 -21.05
N ILE A 131 -7.00 13.98 -20.57
CA ILE A 131 -6.12 14.81 -21.38
C ILE A 131 -5.46 13.97 -22.46
N GLU A 132 -4.92 12.82 -22.08
CA GLU A 132 -4.25 11.91 -23.02
C GLU A 132 -5.22 11.36 -24.06
N TRP A 133 -6.39 10.88 -23.62
CA TRP A 133 -7.46 10.41 -24.51
C TRP A 133 -7.84 11.43 -25.58
N MET A 134 -8.02 12.70 -25.17
CA MET A 134 -8.34 13.78 -26.07
C MET A 134 -7.20 14.08 -27.04
N ARG A 135 -5.95 14.17 -26.55
CA ARG A 135 -4.77 14.49 -27.38
C ARG A 135 -4.47 13.43 -28.43
N THR A 136 -4.75 12.17 -28.10
CA THR A 136 -4.43 11.02 -28.95
C THR A 136 -5.63 10.51 -29.76
N ASN A 137 -6.77 11.22 -29.73
CA ASN A 137 -8.02 10.80 -30.38
C ASN A 137 -8.41 9.36 -29.99
N GLY A 138 -8.36 9.06 -28.68
CA GLY A 138 -8.78 7.78 -28.13
C GLY A 138 -7.75 6.64 -28.22
N LYS A 139 -6.49 6.96 -28.43
CA LYS A 139 -5.37 5.99 -28.48
C LYS A 139 -4.29 6.38 -27.47
N PRO A 140 -4.56 6.28 -26.13
CA PRO A 140 -3.64 6.75 -25.12
C PRO A 140 -2.31 5.97 -25.15
N ASN A 141 -1.20 6.69 -24.95
CA ASN A 141 0.13 6.10 -24.82
C ASN A 141 0.39 5.55 -23.42
N PHE A 142 -0.37 6.01 -22.43
CA PHE A 142 -0.24 5.63 -21.02
C PHE A 142 -1.55 5.08 -20.49
N ASP A 143 -1.47 4.03 -19.69
CA ASP A 143 -2.54 3.61 -18.82
C ASP A 143 -2.31 4.24 -17.43
N PHE A 144 -2.94 5.39 -17.18
CA PHE A 144 -2.78 6.12 -15.93
C PHE A 144 -3.41 5.42 -14.72
N PHE A 145 -4.32 4.46 -14.92
CA PHE A 145 -4.97 3.77 -13.81
C PHE A 145 -4.06 2.68 -13.21
N ALA A 146 -2.88 3.09 -12.74
CA ALA A 146 -1.99 2.22 -11.99
C ALA A 146 -2.68 1.77 -10.67
N PRO A 147 -2.59 0.49 -10.29
CA PRO A 147 -3.15 0.01 -9.05
C PRO A 147 -2.49 0.69 -7.85
N ILE A 148 -3.32 1.01 -6.83
CA ILE A 148 -2.89 1.71 -5.62
C ILE A 148 -2.97 0.74 -4.44
N ILE A 149 -1.83 0.53 -3.76
CA ILE A 149 -1.74 -0.23 -2.50
C ILE A 149 -1.61 0.77 -1.35
N ALA A 150 -2.42 0.61 -0.31
CA ALA A 150 -2.58 1.61 0.74
C ALA A 150 -2.31 1.05 2.13
N ASP A 151 -1.78 1.91 2.98
CA ASP A 151 -1.51 1.69 4.39
C ASP A 151 -2.79 1.88 5.21
N ALA A 152 -3.23 0.83 5.91
CA ALA A 152 -4.30 0.91 6.88
C ALA A 152 -3.79 0.88 8.34
N GLU A 153 -2.47 1.03 8.53
CA GLU A 153 -1.87 0.99 9.86
C GLU A 153 -2.28 -0.29 10.62
N ALA A 154 -2.48 -0.18 11.92
CA ALA A 154 -3.06 -1.26 12.74
C ALA A 154 -4.61 -1.31 12.69
N GLY A 155 -5.23 -0.65 11.71
CA GLY A 155 -6.68 -0.60 11.54
C GLY A 155 -7.39 0.49 12.36
N PHE A 156 -6.66 1.39 13.03
CA PHE A 156 -7.19 2.50 13.86
C PHE A 156 -8.14 2.04 14.99
N GLY A 157 -8.00 0.80 15.44
CA GLY A 157 -8.80 0.24 16.51
C GLY A 157 -8.95 -1.27 16.40
N GLY A 158 -10.14 -1.77 16.71
CA GLY A 158 -10.45 -3.20 16.69
C GLY A 158 -10.97 -3.68 15.33
N VAL A 159 -11.60 -4.84 15.37
CA VAL A 159 -12.12 -5.57 14.20
C VAL A 159 -13.13 -4.75 13.38
N LEU A 160 -14.04 -4.03 14.05
CA LEU A 160 -15.04 -3.19 13.37
C LEU A 160 -14.40 -1.97 12.70
N ASN A 161 -13.36 -1.40 13.30
CA ASN A 161 -12.61 -0.32 12.68
C ASN A 161 -11.92 -0.78 11.39
N ALA A 162 -11.31 -1.97 11.39
CA ALA A 162 -10.67 -2.55 10.21
C ALA A 162 -11.69 -2.80 9.08
N PHE A 163 -12.90 -3.29 9.41
CA PHE A 163 -13.98 -3.48 8.45
C PHE A 163 -14.40 -2.15 7.78
N GLU A 164 -14.69 -1.12 8.58
CA GLU A 164 -15.14 0.16 8.05
C GLU A 164 -14.04 0.92 7.31
N LEU A 165 -12.78 0.82 7.79
CA LEU A 165 -11.65 1.42 7.09
C LEU A 165 -11.43 0.78 5.71
N MET A 166 -11.48 -0.56 5.61
CA MET A 166 -11.37 -1.25 4.32
C MET A 166 -12.46 -0.78 3.33
N LYS A 167 -13.70 -0.62 3.76
CA LYS A 167 -14.77 -0.07 2.91
C LYS A 167 -14.44 1.34 2.41
N ARG A 168 -13.89 2.20 3.28
CA ARG A 168 -13.46 3.56 2.89
C ARG A 168 -12.31 3.55 1.88
N MET A 169 -11.34 2.64 2.05
CA MET A 169 -10.25 2.43 1.10
C MET A 169 -10.77 2.02 -0.28
N ILE A 170 -11.70 1.06 -0.32
CA ILE A 170 -12.34 0.59 -1.55
C ILE A 170 -13.15 1.72 -2.21
N LEU A 171 -13.94 2.46 -1.45
CA LEU A 171 -14.71 3.62 -1.95
C LEU A 171 -13.79 4.68 -2.56
N ALA A 172 -12.61 4.87 -2.00
CA ALA A 172 -11.59 5.79 -2.54
C ALA A 172 -10.89 5.26 -3.81
N GLY A 173 -10.99 3.95 -4.09
CA GLY A 173 -10.42 3.29 -5.26
C GLY A 173 -9.10 2.56 -4.98
N ALA A 174 -8.84 2.12 -3.75
CA ALA A 174 -7.70 1.27 -3.43
C ALA A 174 -7.80 -0.09 -4.13
N SER A 175 -6.69 -0.55 -4.70
CA SER A 175 -6.54 -1.87 -5.33
C SER A 175 -6.08 -2.94 -4.33
N GLY A 176 -5.28 -2.53 -3.37
CA GLY A 176 -4.79 -3.35 -2.27
C GLY A 176 -4.67 -2.54 -0.99
N VAL A 177 -4.73 -3.22 0.15
CA VAL A 177 -4.63 -2.61 1.47
C VAL A 177 -3.84 -3.55 2.39
N HIS A 178 -2.93 -2.99 3.19
CA HIS A 178 -2.27 -3.77 4.23
C HIS A 178 -2.69 -3.35 5.62
N PHE A 179 -2.71 -4.32 6.54
CA PHE A 179 -2.94 -4.15 7.97
C PHE A 179 -1.79 -4.78 8.74
N GLU A 180 -1.37 -4.13 9.82
CA GLU A 180 -0.31 -4.61 10.71
C GLU A 180 -0.85 -5.09 12.06
N ASP A 181 -0.06 -5.92 12.74
CA ASP A 181 -0.42 -6.57 14.00
C ASP A 181 -0.06 -5.77 15.27
N GLN A 182 0.23 -4.49 15.15
CA GLN A 182 0.46 -3.61 16.29
C GLN A 182 -0.86 -3.24 17.01
N LEU A 183 -0.75 -2.91 18.31
CA LEU A 183 -1.82 -2.28 19.06
C LEU A 183 -2.03 -0.84 18.55
N ALA A 184 -3.19 -0.55 17.99
CA ALA A 184 -3.47 0.72 17.31
C ALA A 184 -3.27 1.95 18.21
N SER A 185 -3.63 1.86 19.49
CA SER A 185 -3.53 2.99 20.44
C SER A 185 -2.10 3.39 20.85
N VAL A 186 -1.12 2.53 20.60
CA VAL A 186 0.30 2.77 20.92
C VAL A 186 1.22 2.43 19.73
N LYS A 187 0.67 2.43 18.52
CA LYS A 187 1.36 2.14 17.27
C LYS A 187 2.62 2.98 17.11
N LYS A 188 3.68 2.38 16.61
CA LYS A 188 4.95 3.03 16.28
C LYS A 188 5.40 2.68 14.88
N CYS A 189 6.21 3.56 14.29
CA CYS A 189 6.91 3.27 13.04
C CYS A 189 7.65 1.93 13.14
N GLY A 190 7.64 1.15 12.07
CA GLY A 190 8.23 -0.19 12.03
C GLY A 190 9.66 -0.31 12.50
N HIS A 191 10.44 0.77 12.42
CA HIS A 191 11.86 0.83 12.82
C HIS A 191 12.10 1.31 14.26
N LEU A 192 11.04 1.70 14.99
CA LEU A 192 11.14 2.13 16.38
C LEU A 192 11.04 0.94 17.33
N GLY A 193 11.75 1.01 18.45
CA GLY A 193 11.60 0.06 19.57
C GLY A 193 10.33 0.28 20.39
N GLY A 194 9.96 -0.72 21.20
CA GLY A 194 8.81 -0.67 22.10
C GLY A 194 7.46 -0.77 21.38
N LYS A 195 7.42 -1.45 20.23
CA LYS A 195 6.19 -1.84 19.56
C LYS A 195 5.43 -2.85 20.39
N VAL A 196 4.11 -2.70 20.46
CA VAL A 196 3.23 -3.63 21.17
C VAL A 196 2.37 -4.35 20.15
N LEU A 197 2.47 -5.67 20.09
CA LEU A 197 1.63 -6.51 19.24
C LEU A 197 0.27 -6.76 19.89
N VAL A 198 -0.75 -6.96 19.06
CA VAL A 198 -1.97 -7.65 19.49
C VAL A 198 -1.76 -9.16 19.41
N PRO A 199 -2.53 -10.01 20.14
CA PRO A 199 -2.48 -11.46 19.96
C PRO A 199 -2.65 -11.86 18.49
N THR A 200 -1.98 -12.91 18.06
CA THR A 200 -2.07 -13.41 16.66
C THR A 200 -3.51 -13.59 16.21
N LYS A 201 -4.38 -14.16 17.05
CA LYS A 201 -5.81 -14.35 16.73
C LYS A 201 -6.55 -13.04 16.52
N GLU A 202 -6.24 -11.98 17.28
CA GLU A 202 -6.84 -10.66 17.08
C GLU A 202 -6.43 -10.06 15.74
N ALA A 203 -5.14 -10.16 15.37
CA ALA A 203 -4.68 -9.73 14.05
C ALA A 203 -5.38 -10.51 12.92
N VAL A 204 -5.52 -11.82 13.06
CA VAL A 204 -6.30 -12.67 12.12
C VAL A 204 -7.75 -12.19 12.02
N GLN A 205 -8.40 -11.84 13.12
CA GLN A 205 -9.78 -11.32 13.11
C GLN A 205 -9.89 -9.99 12.34
N LYS A 206 -8.89 -9.10 12.45
CA LYS A 206 -8.84 -7.87 11.65
C LYS A 206 -8.70 -8.17 10.15
N LEU A 207 -7.85 -9.14 9.77
CA LEU A 207 -7.72 -9.58 8.37
C LEU A 207 -9.02 -10.16 7.82
N ILE A 208 -9.71 -10.99 8.62
CA ILE A 208 -11.02 -11.55 8.26
C ILE A 208 -12.04 -10.41 8.06
N ALA A 209 -12.06 -9.42 8.95
CA ALA A 209 -12.96 -8.27 8.83
C ALA A 209 -12.67 -7.44 7.57
N ALA A 210 -11.40 -7.20 7.25
CA ALA A 210 -11.00 -6.52 6.03
C ALA A 210 -11.41 -7.31 4.77
N ARG A 211 -11.23 -8.64 4.77
CA ARG A 211 -11.69 -9.51 3.69
C ARG A 211 -13.21 -9.50 3.55
N LEU A 212 -13.94 -9.57 4.64
CA LEU A 212 -15.40 -9.46 4.65
C LEU A 212 -15.85 -8.11 4.06
N ALA A 213 -15.20 -7.01 4.40
CA ALA A 213 -15.49 -5.70 3.83
C ALA A 213 -15.30 -5.66 2.30
N ALA A 214 -14.23 -6.29 1.80
CA ALA A 214 -13.98 -6.41 0.36
C ALA A 214 -15.06 -7.28 -0.33
N ASP A 215 -15.43 -8.40 0.25
CA ASP A 215 -16.46 -9.30 -0.27
C ASP A 215 -17.86 -8.61 -0.26
N VAL A 216 -18.19 -7.86 0.80
CA VAL A 216 -19.42 -7.05 0.87
C VAL A 216 -19.40 -5.96 -0.20
N SER A 217 -18.28 -5.30 -0.41
CA SER A 217 -18.09 -4.28 -1.46
C SER A 217 -18.01 -4.86 -2.88
N ASN A 218 -18.06 -6.17 -3.02
CA ASN A 218 -17.93 -6.87 -4.31
C ASN A 218 -16.67 -6.51 -5.09
N THR A 219 -15.56 -6.37 -4.38
CA THR A 219 -14.25 -6.06 -4.98
C THR A 219 -13.21 -7.13 -4.62
N PRO A 220 -12.38 -7.57 -5.58
CA PRO A 220 -11.33 -8.53 -5.31
C PRO A 220 -10.08 -7.85 -4.74
N THR A 221 -10.25 -6.95 -3.77
CA THR A 221 -9.17 -6.15 -3.18
C THR A 221 -8.05 -7.04 -2.66
N ILE A 222 -6.81 -6.70 -2.99
CA ILE A 222 -5.62 -7.38 -2.50
C ILE A 222 -5.43 -7.05 -1.01
N LEU A 223 -5.35 -8.08 -0.19
CA LEU A 223 -5.12 -7.94 1.24
C LEU A 223 -3.70 -8.39 1.60
N VAL A 224 -2.91 -7.49 2.17
CA VAL A 224 -1.55 -7.76 2.63
C VAL A 224 -1.55 -7.79 4.15
N ALA A 225 -1.10 -8.89 4.73
CA ALA A 225 -0.91 -9.01 6.17
C ALA A 225 0.54 -8.65 6.55
N ARG A 226 0.73 -7.61 7.36
CA ARG A 226 2.03 -7.21 7.88
C ARG A 226 2.21 -7.71 9.31
N THR A 227 3.39 -8.24 9.61
CA THR A 227 3.81 -8.47 10.99
C THR A 227 5.01 -7.62 11.35
N ASP A 228 4.98 -7.03 12.53
CA ASP A 228 6.05 -6.27 13.14
C ASP A 228 6.85 -7.08 14.18
N ALA A 229 6.60 -8.39 14.29
CA ALA A 229 7.12 -9.26 15.30
C ALA A 229 8.64 -9.46 15.28
N ASP A 230 9.30 -9.17 14.15
CA ASP A 230 10.78 -9.22 14.07
C ASP A 230 11.45 -8.24 15.06
N ALA A 231 10.83 -7.10 15.34
CA ALA A 231 11.37 -6.07 16.23
C ALA A 231 10.40 -5.64 17.34
N ALA A 232 9.37 -6.44 17.63
CA ALA A 232 8.40 -6.16 18.69
C ALA A 232 8.55 -7.16 19.85
N ASP A 233 8.89 -6.64 21.00
CA ASP A 233 9.16 -7.40 22.23
C ASP A 233 8.02 -7.33 23.26
N LEU A 234 6.88 -6.77 22.89
CA LEU A 234 5.69 -6.63 23.73
C LEU A 234 4.43 -7.13 23.01
N VAL A 235 3.50 -7.69 23.78
CA VAL A 235 2.17 -8.10 23.34
C VAL A 235 1.13 -7.77 24.42
N THR A 236 -0.11 -7.53 24.00
CA THR A 236 -1.19 -7.13 24.93
C THR A 236 -1.70 -8.26 25.82
N SER A 237 -1.55 -9.53 25.42
CA SER A 237 -2.07 -10.71 26.14
C SER A 237 -1.22 -11.94 25.85
N ASP A 238 -1.15 -12.86 26.79
CA ASP A 238 -0.41 -14.12 26.74
C ASP A 238 -1.28 -15.36 26.47
N VAL A 239 -2.55 -15.16 26.15
CA VAL A 239 -3.52 -16.26 26.03
C VAL A 239 -3.54 -16.94 24.67
N ASP A 240 -2.82 -16.40 23.69
CA ASP A 240 -2.82 -16.92 22.33
C ASP A 240 -1.81 -18.07 22.19
N GLU A 241 -2.30 -19.24 21.75
CA GLU A 241 -1.47 -20.43 21.59
C GLU A 241 -0.33 -20.24 20.57
N ASN A 242 -0.55 -19.42 19.54
CA ASN A 242 0.47 -19.13 18.54
C ASN A 242 1.60 -18.25 19.09
N ASP A 243 1.29 -17.39 20.07
CA ASP A 243 2.27 -16.50 20.71
C ASP A 243 2.96 -17.16 21.92
N ALA A 244 2.33 -18.17 22.53
CA ALA A 244 2.81 -18.84 23.73
C ALA A 244 4.30 -19.26 23.69
N PRO A 245 4.86 -19.82 22.60
CA PRO A 245 6.27 -20.21 22.52
C PRO A 245 7.27 -19.05 22.65
N PHE A 246 6.81 -17.84 22.43
CA PHE A 246 7.65 -16.63 22.45
C PHE A 246 7.52 -15.84 23.74
N MET A 247 6.61 -16.22 24.64
CA MET A 247 6.40 -15.51 25.90
C MET A 247 7.58 -15.69 26.85
N THR A 248 8.01 -14.60 27.53
CA THR A 248 9.11 -14.66 28.51
C THR A 248 8.62 -14.89 29.92
N GLY A 249 7.33 -14.71 30.20
CA GLY A 249 6.73 -14.72 31.54
C GLY A 249 6.84 -13.40 32.28
N GLU A 250 7.52 -12.39 31.71
CA GLU A 250 7.67 -11.06 32.30
C GLU A 250 6.59 -10.08 31.80
N ARG A 251 6.36 -9.02 32.62
CA ARG A 251 5.43 -7.92 32.27
C ARG A 251 6.09 -6.57 32.45
N THR A 252 5.64 -5.59 31.67
CA THR A 252 6.01 -4.20 31.90
C THR A 252 5.17 -3.56 33.02
N PRO A 253 5.58 -2.41 33.57
CA PRO A 253 4.77 -1.67 34.56
C PRO A 253 3.38 -1.29 34.02
N GLU A 254 3.24 -1.05 32.69
CA GLU A 254 1.98 -0.74 32.01
C GLU A 254 1.09 -1.99 31.85
N GLY A 255 1.61 -3.17 32.14
CA GLY A 255 0.88 -4.44 32.10
C GLY A 255 1.00 -5.23 30.81
N PHE A 256 1.79 -4.79 29.82
CA PHE A 256 2.07 -5.58 28.62
C PHE A 256 2.94 -6.79 28.95
N PHE A 257 2.75 -7.86 28.22
CA PHE A 257 3.57 -9.05 28.32
C PHE A 257 4.82 -8.93 27.45
N ARG A 258 5.96 -9.41 27.95
CA ARG A 258 7.18 -9.46 27.16
C ARG A 258 7.22 -10.72 26.30
N THR A 259 7.68 -10.55 25.05
CA THR A 259 7.83 -11.61 24.08
C THR A 259 9.24 -11.57 23.48
N LYS A 260 9.68 -12.69 22.91
CA LYS A 260 10.96 -12.80 22.20
C LYS A 260 10.78 -12.32 20.77
N ALA A 261 11.15 -11.07 20.51
CA ALA A 261 11.21 -10.52 19.16
C ALA A 261 12.15 -11.36 18.25
N GLY A 262 11.92 -11.30 16.95
CA GLY A 262 12.79 -11.92 15.96
C GLY A 262 12.06 -12.65 14.86
N ILE A 263 12.85 -13.12 13.90
CA ILE A 263 12.35 -13.74 12.68
C ILE A 263 11.48 -14.98 12.94
N ASP A 264 11.75 -15.75 14.01
CA ASP A 264 10.99 -16.97 14.30
C ASP A 264 9.56 -16.62 14.78
N GLN A 265 9.40 -15.56 15.57
CA GLN A 265 8.10 -15.02 15.94
C GLN A 265 7.36 -14.46 14.71
N ALA A 266 8.07 -13.72 13.85
CA ALA A 266 7.50 -13.20 12.61
C ALA A 266 7.05 -14.32 11.66
N ILE A 267 7.80 -15.42 11.56
CA ILE A 267 7.42 -16.61 10.78
C ILE A 267 6.16 -17.24 11.35
N SER A 268 6.09 -17.45 12.67
CA SER A 268 4.91 -18.04 13.32
C SER A 268 3.64 -17.23 13.02
N ARG A 269 3.72 -15.91 13.13
CA ARG A 269 2.59 -15.01 12.79
C ARG A 269 2.28 -14.99 11.30
N GLY A 270 3.31 -14.92 10.45
CA GLY A 270 3.14 -14.98 9.00
C GLY A 270 2.41 -16.23 8.53
N LEU A 271 2.72 -17.40 9.12
CA LEU A 271 2.02 -18.65 8.85
C LEU A 271 0.54 -18.58 9.27
N ALA A 272 0.24 -17.95 10.40
CA ALA A 272 -1.14 -17.76 10.87
C ALA A 272 -1.93 -16.81 9.96
N TYR A 273 -1.28 -15.80 9.35
CA TYR A 273 -1.92 -14.79 8.49
C TYR A 273 -2.12 -15.25 7.05
N ALA A 274 -1.23 -16.10 6.54
CA ALA A 274 -1.23 -16.56 5.15
C ALA A 274 -2.60 -17.06 4.65
N PRO A 275 -3.38 -17.85 5.42
CA PRO A 275 -4.70 -18.33 4.96
C PRO A 275 -5.76 -17.24 4.81
N TYR A 276 -5.54 -16.03 5.32
CA TYR A 276 -6.51 -14.92 5.36
C TYR A 276 -6.10 -13.71 4.52
N SER A 277 -4.94 -13.78 3.85
CA SER A 277 -4.39 -12.70 3.05
C SER A 277 -3.99 -13.16 1.65
N ASP A 278 -3.69 -12.24 0.75
CA ASP A 278 -3.13 -12.53 -0.58
C ASP A 278 -1.59 -12.45 -0.55
N LEU A 279 -1.04 -11.59 0.31
CA LEU A 279 0.40 -11.46 0.55
C LEU A 279 0.69 -11.39 2.05
N VAL A 280 1.89 -11.85 2.42
CA VAL A 280 2.43 -11.65 3.78
C VAL A 280 3.68 -10.80 3.71
N TRP A 281 3.80 -9.88 4.67
CA TRP A 281 4.93 -8.97 4.80
C TRP A 281 5.47 -9.02 6.24
N CYS A 282 6.77 -9.29 6.37
CA CYS A 282 7.54 -9.12 7.61
C CYS A 282 8.26 -7.78 7.55
N GLU A 283 7.93 -6.86 8.46
CA GLU A 283 8.70 -5.61 8.61
C GLU A 283 10.04 -5.89 9.26
N THR A 284 11.13 -5.41 8.64
CA THR A 284 12.51 -5.63 9.07
C THR A 284 13.21 -4.32 9.41
N SER A 285 14.32 -4.38 10.13
CA SER A 285 15.08 -3.18 10.56
C SER A 285 16.32 -2.90 9.73
N LYS A 286 16.72 -3.80 8.85
CA LYS A 286 17.90 -3.70 7.96
C LYS A 286 17.67 -4.50 6.68
N PRO A 287 18.40 -4.19 5.59
CA PRO A 287 18.35 -4.99 4.38
C PRO A 287 19.19 -6.27 4.56
N ASP A 288 18.52 -7.41 4.65
CA ASP A 288 19.15 -8.72 4.92
C ASP A 288 18.49 -9.80 4.06
N LEU A 289 19.20 -10.26 3.02
CA LEU A 289 18.70 -11.29 2.10
C LEU A 289 18.61 -12.67 2.76
N ASP A 290 19.47 -12.99 3.72
CA ASP A 290 19.42 -14.28 4.40
C ASP A 290 18.20 -14.34 5.33
N GLN A 291 17.90 -13.25 6.04
CA GLN A 291 16.68 -13.13 6.83
C GLN A 291 15.43 -13.22 5.94
N ALA A 292 15.43 -12.50 4.82
CA ALA A 292 14.35 -12.56 3.84
C ALA A 292 14.14 -13.97 3.28
N LYS A 293 15.24 -14.68 2.97
CA LYS A 293 15.21 -16.06 2.50
C LYS A 293 14.62 -17.00 3.56
N LYS A 294 15.09 -16.91 4.80
CA LYS A 294 14.59 -17.72 5.93
C LYS A 294 13.06 -17.55 6.08
N PHE A 295 12.57 -16.30 6.04
CA PHE A 295 11.15 -16.02 6.11
C PHE A 295 10.38 -16.62 4.93
N ALA A 296 10.85 -16.36 3.71
CA ALA A 296 10.20 -16.84 2.49
C ALA A 296 10.11 -18.37 2.43
N GLU A 297 11.20 -19.08 2.73
CA GLU A 297 11.24 -20.54 2.73
C GLU A 297 10.28 -21.14 3.75
N ALA A 298 10.23 -20.59 4.96
CA ALA A 298 9.34 -21.06 6.01
C ALA A 298 7.85 -20.85 5.65
N ILE A 299 7.49 -19.67 5.15
CA ILE A 299 6.11 -19.38 4.76
C ILE A 299 5.68 -20.22 3.56
N LYS A 300 6.51 -20.31 2.52
CA LYS A 300 6.17 -21.04 1.28
C LYS A 300 6.17 -22.55 1.43
N LYS A 301 6.86 -23.09 2.41
CA LYS A 301 6.82 -24.52 2.71
C LYS A 301 5.41 -25.00 3.07
N GLU A 302 4.69 -24.20 3.88
CA GLU A 302 3.33 -24.53 4.32
C GLU A 302 2.24 -23.92 3.40
N ASN A 303 2.57 -22.80 2.73
CA ASN A 303 1.67 -22.05 1.85
C ASN A 303 2.38 -21.73 0.52
N PRO A 304 2.56 -22.68 -0.40
CA PRO A 304 3.38 -22.53 -1.61
C PRO A 304 2.92 -21.38 -2.52
N GLU A 305 1.61 -21.12 -2.59
CA GLU A 305 1.01 -20.15 -3.49
C GLU A 305 0.97 -18.73 -2.90
N ILE A 306 1.23 -18.56 -1.59
CA ILE A 306 1.18 -17.21 -0.97
C ILE A 306 2.27 -16.32 -1.56
N LEU A 307 1.91 -15.07 -1.83
CA LEU A 307 2.87 -14.08 -2.29
C LEU A 307 3.44 -13.31 -1.10
N LEU A 308 4.61 -12.71 -1.30
CA LEU A 308 5.28 -11.94 -0.25
C LEU A 308 5.46 -10.48 -0.68
N ALA A 309 5.49 -9.59 0.32
CA ALA A 309 5.81 -8.18 0.13
C ALA A 309 7.06 -7.79 0.94
N TYR A 310 7.83 -6.82 0.45
CA TYR A 310 9.05 -6.34 1.10
C TYR A 310 9.15 -4.81 1.04
N ASN A 311 9.37 -4.20 2.21
CA ASN A 311 9.69 -2.79 2.31
C ASN A 311 11.19 -2.57 2.12
N CYS A 312 11.59 -2.04 0.96
CA CYS A 312 12.94 -1.53 0.72
C CYS A 312 13.10 -0.17 1.41
N SER A 313 13.06 -0.18 2.74
CA SER A 313 12.91 1.02 3.55
C SER A 313 14.00 2.07 3.31
N PRO A 314 13.65 3.35 3.19
CA PRO A 314 14.62 4.44 3.19
C PRO A 314 15.30 4.65 4.56
N SER A 315 14.75 4.07 5.63
CA SER A 315 15.39 4.05 6.96
C SER A 315 16.60 3.13 7.02
N PHE A 316 16.75 2.21 6.07
CA PHE A 316 17.94 1.41 5.95
C PHE A 316 19.10 2.26 5.43
N ASN A 317 20.25 2.20 6.08
CA ASN A 317 21.46 2.76 5.48
C ASN A 317 22.05 1.71 4.53
N TRP A 318 21.55 1.69 3.29
CA TRP A 318 21.90 0.69 2.28
C TRP A 318 23.40 0.54 2.07
N LYS A 319 24.11 1.64 1.83
CA LYS A 319 25.57 1.65 1.59
C LYS A 319 26.40 1.28 2.81
N LYS A 320 25.89 1.47 4.03
CA LYS A 320 26.56 1.04 5.25
C LYS A 320 26.44 -0.48 5.46
N ASN A 321 25.33 -1.06 5.02
CA ASN A 321 25.00 -2.46 5.27
C ASN A 321 25.40 -3.39 4.12
N LEU A 322 25.44 -2.89 2.87
CA LEU A 322 25.63 -3.69 1.67
C LEU A 322 26.60 -3.01 0.70
N ASP A 323 27.31 -3.82 -0.08
CA ASP A 323 28.11 -3.35 -1.22
C ASP A 323 27.22 -3.03 -2.45
N ASP A 324 27.81 -2.38 -3.44
CA ASP A 324 27.09 -1.95 -4.65
C ASP A 324 26.56 -3.11 -5.47
N GLU A 325 27.28 -4.22 -5.53
CA GLU A 325 26.87 -5.41 -6.27
C GLU A 325 25.62 -6.03 -5.63
N THR A 326 25.63 -6.19 -4.32
CA THR A 326 24.47 -6.71 -3.56
C THR A 326 23.27 -5.77 -3.67
N ILE A 327 23.48 -4.45 -3.56
CA ILE A 327 22.39 -3.47 -3.74
C ILE A 327 21.78 -3.59 -5.13
N ALA A 328 22.60 -3.69 -6.18
CA ALA A 328 22.12 -3.75 -7.56
C ALA A 328 21.24 -4.98 -7.87
N LYS A 329 21.47 -6.11 -7.21
CA LYS A 329 20.70 -7.34 -7.42
C LYS A 329 19.62 -7.59 -6.37
N PHE A 330 19.56 -6.80 -5.30
CA PHE A 330 18.74 -7.03 -4.10
C PHE A 330 17.28 -7.31 -4.43
N GLN A 331 16.64 -6.43 -5.19
CA GLN A 331 15.22 -6.57 -5.55
C GLN A 331 14.96 -7.79 -6.45
N LYS A 332 15.88 -8.12 -7.34
CA LYS A 332 15.76 -9.28 -8.20
C LYS A 332 15.86 -10.59 -7.40
N GLU A 333 16.77 -10.66 -6.44
CA GLU A 333 16.89 -11.81 -5.54
C GLU A 333 15.64 -11.97 -4.66
N LEU A 334 15.11 -10.87 -4.12
CA LEU A 334 13.83 -10.90 -3.42
C LEU A 334 12.69 -11.43 -4.31
N GLY A 335 12.60 -10.98 -5.56
CA GLY A 335 11.61 -11.46 -6.53
C GLY A 335 11.69 -12.96 -6.74
N ALA A 336 12.90 -13.50 -6.88
CA ALA A 336 13.15 -14.94 -7.03
C ALA A 336 12.71 -15.75 -5.78
N MET A 337 12.76 -15.17 -4.58
CA MET A 337 12.27 -15.77 -3.34
C MET A 337 10.74 -15.72 -3.21
N GLY A 338 10.05 -14.96 -4.09
CA GLY A 338 8.60 -14.79 -4.07
C GLY A 338 8.09 -13.50 -3.45
N TYR A 339 8.97 -12.54 -3.17
CA TYR A 339 8.59 -11.17 -2.81
C TYR A 339 8.11 -10.42 -4.05
N LYS A 340 6.86 -10.65 -4.41
CA LYS A 340 6.25 -10.15 -5.65
C LYS A 340 5.90 -8.68 -5.62
N PHE A 341 5.71 -8.11 -4.43
CA PHE A 341 5.43 -6.70 -4.22
C PHE A 341 6.53 -6.05 -3.38
N GLN A 342 7.29 -5.14 -3.98
CA GLN A 342 8.42 -4.46 -3.34
C GLN A 342 8.24 -2.94 -3.45
N PHE A 343 8.53 -2.21 -2.39
CA PHE A 343 8.25 -0.79 -2.36
C PHE A 343 9.23 0.00 -1.49
N ILE A 344 9.39 1.28 -1.80
CA ILE A 344 10.13 2.25 -1.00
C ILE A 344 9.10 3.18 -0.35
N THR A 345 8.83 2.98 0.93
CA THR A 345 7.74 3.64 1.66
C THR A 345 7.74 5.16 1.56
N LEU A 346 8.90 5.81 1.66
CA LEU A 346 9.02 7.26 1.80
C LEU A 346 9.65 7.95 0.59
N ALA A 347 9.70 7.27 -0.58
CA ALA A 347 10.37 7.81 -1.76
C ALA A 347 9.83 9.18 -2.18
N GLY A 348 8.52 9.39 -2.11
CA GLY A 348 7.88 10.64 -2.53
C GLY A 348 8.27 11.83 -1.65
N ILE A 349 8.23 11.65 -0.33
CA ILE A 349 8.56 12.74 0.60
C ILE A 349 10.07 13.06 0.58
N HIS A 350 10.94 12.06 0.53
CA HIS A 350 12.37 12.27 0.40
C HIS A 350 12.73 13.02 -0.89
N SER A 351 12.16 12.61 -2.01
CA SER A 351 12.36 13.26 -3.31
C SER A 351 11.90 14.73 -3.27
N MET A 352 10.70 14.99 -2.73
CA MET A 352 10.11 16.32 -2.66
C MET A 352 10.88 17.23 -1.71
N TRP A 353 11.15 16.81 -0.49
CA TRP A 353 11.81 17.63 0.52
C TRP A 353 13.27 17.92 0.16
N HIS A 354 14.02 16.91 -0.28
CA HIS A 354 15.40 17.13 -0.70
C HIS A 354 15.49 18.02 -1.95
N GLY A 355 14.62 17.81 -2.94
CA GLY A 355 14.56 18.63 -4.14
C GLY A 355 14.29 20.10 -3.82
N MET A 356 13.30 20.36 -2.93
CA MET A 356 12.99 21.71 -2.49
C MET A 356 14.11 22.33 -1.66
N PHE A 357 14.70 21.55 -0.72
CA PHE A 357 15.85 22.04 0.07
C PHE A 357 17.01 22.45 -0.83
N SER A 358 17.38 21.61 -1.80
CA SER A 358 18.49 21.91 -2.71
C SER A 358 18.22 23.16 -3.54
N LEU A 359 17.04 23.26 -4.15
CA LEU A 359 16.65 24.44 -4.91
C LEU A 359 16.66 25.71 -4.06
N ALA A 360 16.06 25.66 -2.86
CA ALA A 360 15.98 26.83 -1.97
C ALA A 360 17.38 27.26 -1.50
N LYS A 361 18.27 26.31 -1.18
CA LYS A 361 19.64 26.62 -0.75
C LYS A 361 20.43 27.34 -1.85
N ASP A 362 20.38 26.80 -3.06
CA ASP A 362 21.06 27.41 -4.20
C ASP A 362 20.42 28.75 -4.60
N TYR A 363 19.09 28.87 -4.49
CA TYR A 363 18.37 30.10 -4.84
C TYR A 363 18.71 31.28 -3.92
N VAL A 364 18.98 31.06 -2.63
CA VAL A 364 19.41 32.09 -1.69
C VAL A 364 20.73 32.71 -2.15
N ASP A 365 21.64 31.92 -2.67
CA ASP A 365 22.98 32.36 -3.06
C ASP A 365 23.06 32.83 -4.54
N GLU A 366 22.32 32.20 -5.44
CA GLU A 366 22.45 32.36 -6.90
C GLU A 366 21.18 32.98 -7.58
N GLY A 367 20.09 33.16 -6.84
CA GLY A 367 18.83 33.68 -7.39
C GLY A 367 18.30 32.88 -8.56
N MET A 368 17.87 33.55 -9.63
CA MET A 368 17.29 32.90 -10.80
C MET A 368 18.22 31.93 -11.52
N THR A 369 19.53 32.04 -11.35
CA THR A 369 20.49 31.10 -11.94
C THR A 369 20.26 29.68 -11.39
N ALA A 370 19.96 29.54 -10.10
CA ALA A 370 19.63 28.25 -9.50
C ALA A 370 18.34 27.67 -10.09
N TYR A 371 17.29 28.49 -10.25
CA TYR A 371 16.03 28.05 -10.85
C TYR A 371 16.20 27.63 -12.31
N VAL A 372 16.96 28.37 -13.08
CA VAL A 372 17.23 28.03 -14.50
C VAL A 372 17.94 26.68 -14.61
N LYS A 373 18.85 26.35 -13.71
CA LYS A 373 19.48 25.01 -13.68
C LYS A 373 18.45 23.86 -13.51
N LEU A 374 17.39 24.07 -12.72
CA LEU A 374 16.27 23.12 -12.63
C LEU A 374 15.51 23.07 -13.96
N GLN A 375 15.13 24.21 -14.51
CA GLN A 375 14.35 24.32 -15.74
C GLN A 375 15.08 23.67 -16.94
N GLU A 376 16.38 23.89 -17.07
CA GLU A 376 17.18 23.24 -18.12
C GLU A 376 17.23 21.71 -17.98
N ARG A 377 17.23 21.18 -16.75
CA ARG A 377 17.11 19.74 -16.51
C ARG A 377 15.73 19.23 -16.95
N GLU A 378 14.67 19.95 -16.64
CA GLU A 378 13.30 19.62 -17.06
C GLU A 378 13.19 19.57 -18.59
N PHE A 379 13.75 20.57 -19.31
CA PHE A 379 13.78 20.57 -20.78
C PHE A 379 14.55 19.36 -21.33
N LYS A 380 15.71 19.04 -20.76
CA LYS A 380 16.52 17.90 -21.17
C LYS A 380 15.80 16.57 -20.93
N ASP A 381 15.03 16.45 -19.86
CA ASP A 381 14.31 15.24 -19.52
C ASP A 381 13.03 15.04 -20.37
N ALA A 382 12.69 16.00 -21.26
CA ALA A 382 11.61 15.83 -22.25
C ALA A 382 11.85 14.61 -23.15
N ASP A 383 13.10 14.33 -23.49
CA ASP A 383 13.50 13.14 -24.27
C ASP A 383 13.22 11.83 -23.53
N LYS A 384 13.10 11.88 -22.21
CA LYS A 384 12.74 10.75 -21.34
C LYS A 384 11.24 10.65 -21.06
N GLY A 385 10.43 11.55 -21.63
CA GLY A 385 8.98 11.59 -21.47
C GLY A 385 8.49 12.58 -20.40
N TYR A 386 9.36 13.39 -19.78
CA TYR A 386 8.95 14.43 -18.86
C TYR A 386 8.29 15.59 -19.62
N SER A 387 7.09 15.99 -19.20
CA SER A 387 6.30 16.97 -19.98
C SER A 387 5.78 18.15 -19.13
N PHE A 388 6.09 18.21 -17.83
CA PHE A 388 5.54 19.21 -16.92
C PHE A 388 6.04 20.66 -17.19
N VAL A 389 7.04 20.83 -18.03
CA VAL A 389 7.42 22.17 -18.56
C VAL A 389 6.23 22.88 -19.21
N SER A 390 5.28 22.13 -19.75
CA SER A 390 3.99 22.62 -20.25
C SER A 390 2.90 22.54 -19.15
N HIS A 391 3.19 23.05 -17.96
CA HIS A 391 2.39 22.84 -16.74
C HIS A 391 0.89 23.15 -16.89
N GLN A 392 0.50 24.17 -17.64
CA GLN A 392 -0.91 24.49 -17.90
C GLN A 392 -1.62 23.39 -18.69
N GLN A 393 -0.95 22.82 -19.67
CA GLN A 393 -1.49 21.71 -20.47
C GLN A 393 -1.56 20.41 -19.67
N GLU A 394 -0.58 20.17 -18.80
CA GLU A 394 -0.55 18.99 -17.92
C GLU A 394 -1.74 18.93 -16.95
N VAL A 395 -2.29 20.07 -16.56
CA VAL A 395 -3.48 20.14 -15.69
C VAL A 395 -4.79 20.32 -16.46
N GLY A 396 -4.75 20.36 -17.80
CA GLY A 396 -5.93 20.27 -18.67
C GLY A 396 -6.42 21.60 -19.26
N LEU A 397 -5.56 22.60 -19.48
CA LEU A 397 -5.96 23.86 -20.11
C LEU A 397 -6.75 23.64 -21.40
N SER A 398 -6.26 22.79 -22.30
CA SER A 398 -6.95 22.50 -23.56
C SER A 398 -8.29 21.77 -23.37
N LEU A 399 -8.40 20.95 -22.33
CA LEU A 399 -9.64 20.22 -22.00
C LEU A 399 -10.74 21.17 -21.54
N ILE A 400 -10.42 22.14 -20.69
CA ILE A 400 -11.38 23.12 -20.19
C ILE A 400 -11.88 24.02 -21.32
N HIS A 401 -10.99 24.45 -22.20
CA HIS A 401 -11.34 25.35 -23.29
C HIS A 401 -12.26 24.74 -24.35
N ILE A 402 -12.36 23.42 -24.47
CA ILE A 402 -13.31 22.78 -25.37
C ILE A 402 -14.77 23.01 -24.93
N SER A 403 -15.00 23.12 -23.63
CA SER A 403 -16.33 23.29 -23.04
C SER A 403 -16.66 24.72 -22.66
N GLU A 404 -15.76 25.70 -22.89
CA GLU A 404 -16.04 27.10 -22.59
C GLU A 404 -16.95 27.75 -23.65
N PRO A 405 -18.12 28.34 -23.23
CA PRO A 405 -19.05 28.97 -24.16
C PRO A 405 -18.44 30.14 -24.94
N THR A 406 -17.41 30.78 -24.41
CA THR A 406 -16.70 31.91 -25.01
C THR A 406 -15.92 31.55 -26.27
N ARG A 407 -15.60 30.26 -26.50
CA ARG A 407 -14.92 29.80 -27.72
C ARG A 407 -15.87 29.57 -28.92
N LEU A 408 -17.15 29.54 -28.68
CA LEU A 408 -18.15 29.35 -29.73
C LEU A 408 -18.38 30.61 -30.57
N HIS A 409 -17.71 31.73 -30.25
CA HIS A 409 -17.86 33.01 -30.90
C HIS A 409 -16.56 33.57 -31.53
N LEU A 410 -15.53 32.75 -31.59
CA LEU A 410 -14.29 33.04 -32.32
C LEU A 410 -14.12 32.06 -33.46
#